data_3d219e19aa81932d5cfbbd9741708856
#
_entry.id   3d219e19aa81932d5cfbbd9741708856
#
_cell.length_a   1.000
_cell.length_b   1.000
_cell.length_c   1.000
_cell.angle_alpha   90.00
_cell.angle_beta   90.00
_cell.angle_gamma   90.00
#
_symmetry.space_group_name_H-M   'P 1'
#
loop_
_entity.id
_entity.type
_entity.pdbx_description
1 polymer ?
#
loop_
_entity_poly.entity_id
_entity_poly.type
_entity_poly.pdbx_seq_one_letter_code
_entity_poly.pdbx_strand_id
1 'polypeptide(L)'
;MLISCHDRRDSRVPRIGYAPRLGGVAPLLTPDEHFRLFGAASRMGARKARGTGRRLASLLGWRPRRGIVASRISGGTRQKLNVVLAELDGPDLILLDESYQGFDEDSYLIFRSQLLRWRDRGAGILMITHMLHDLDDIDHVIELHPGEDL
;
A
#
# COMPACT_ATOMS: atom_id res chain seq x y z
N MET A 1 -5.66 -13.56 1.35
CA MET A 1 -4.69 -14.04 0.34
C MET A 1 -3.28 -13.74 0.82
N LEU A 2 -2.46 -14.75 1.02
CA LEU A 2 -1.08 -14.59 1.50
C LEU A 2 -0.13 -14.79 0.31
N ILE A 3 0.65 -13.79 -0.02
CA ILE A 3 1.65 -13.85 -1.08
C ILE A 3 3.03 -13.87 -0.41
N SER A 4 3.67 -15.03 -0.41
CA SER A 4 5.05 -15.33 0.03
C SER A 4 5.53 -14.73 1.35
N CYS A 5 5.81 -15.58 2.31
CA CYS A 5 6.63 -15.26 3.48
C CYS A 5 7.96 -16.02 3.36
N HIS A 6 9.04 -15.30 3.06
CA HIS A 6 10.39 -15.87 3.18
C HIS A 6 10.76 -15.96 4.67
N ASP A 7 11.08 -17.16 5.14
CA ASP A 7 11.54 -17.41 6.52
C ASP A 7 12.86 -16.67 6.78
N ARG A 8 12.75 -15.44 7.29
CA ARG A 8 13.89 -14.72 7.87
C ARG A 8 13.84 -14.88 9.37
N ARG A 9 14.67 -15.76 9.90
CA ARG A 9 14.99 -15.85 11.34
C ARG A 9 15.80 -14.62 11.78
N ASP A 10 15.19 -13.44 11.68
CA ASP A 10 15.74 -12.21 12.22
C ASP A 10 14.90 -11.84 13.45
N SER A 11 15.54 -11.68 14.61
CA SER A 11 14.90 -11.44 15.92
C SER A 11 14.29 -10.05 16.06
N ARG A 12 14.31 -9.21 15.01
CA ARG A 12 13.69 -7.88 15.02
C ARG A 12 12.18 -7.98 14.79
N VAL A 13 11.43 -7.09 15.45
CA VAL A 13 9.99 -6.92 15.19
C VAL A 13 9.79 -6.51 13.72
N PRO A 14 8.98 -7.25 12.93
CA PRO A 14 8.75 -6.92 11.54
C PRO A 14 8.02 -5.58 11.42
N ARG A 15 8.43 -4.77 10.44
CA ARG A 15 7.71 -3.53 10.09
C ARG A 15 6.52 -3.90 9.23
N ILE A 16 5.35 -3.40 9.59
CA ILE A 16 4.10 -3.68 8.89
C ILE A 16 3.60 -2.40 8.25
N GLY A 17 3.37 -2.44 6.95
CA GLY A 17 2.64 -1.41 6.21
C GLY A 17 1.19 -1.83 6.03
N TYR A 18 0.25 -0.90 6.22
CA TYR A 18 -1.17 -1.15 6.05
C TYR A 18 -1.82 -0.12 5.14
N ALA A 19 -2.46 -0.57 4.08
CA ALA A 19 -3.28 0.25 3.19
C ALA A 19 -4.75 -0.14 3.36
N PRO A 20 -5.54 0.66 4.11
CA PRO A 20 -6.95 0.36 4.37
C PRO A 20 -7.83 0.63 3.15
N ARG A 21 -8.96 -0.07 3.05
CA ARG A 21 -10.01 0.17 2.07
C ARG A 21 -10.60 1.58 2.21
N LEU A 22 -10.90 1.98 3.45
CA LEU A 22 -11.50 3.27 3.80
C LEU A 22 -10.65 4.00 4.83
N GLY A 23 -10.59 5.31 4.74
CA GLY A 23 -9.80 6.12 5.67
C GLY A 23 -8.30 6.11 5.33
N GLY A 24 -7.45 6.07 6.34
CA GLY A 24 -5.98 6.05 6.20
C GLY A 24 -5.36 7.41 5.93
N VAL A 25 -6.09 8.36 5.35
CA VAL A 25 -5.59 9.71 5.04
C VAL A 25 -6.40 10.79 5.74
N ALA A 26 -5.73 11.79 6.29
CA ALA A 26 -6.36 12.97 6.87
C ALA A 26 -6.83 13.92 5.75
N PRO A 27 -8.12 14.28 5.69
CA PRO A 27 -8.70 15.00 4.55
C PRO A 27 -8.10 16.38 4.30
N LEU A 28 -7.61 17.03 5.35
CA LEU A 28 -7.07 18.40 5.30
C LEU A 28 -5.55 18.46 5.09
N LEU A 29 -4.86 17.32 5.12
CA LEU A 29 -3.43 17.27 4.85
C LEU A 29 -3.15 17.05 3.35
N THR A 30 -2.08 17.66 2.87
CA THR A 30 -1.52 17.39 1.55
C THR A 30 -0.77 16.05 1.55
N PRO A 31 -0.53 15.41 0.39
CA PRO A 31 0.30 14.20 0.32
C PRO A 31 1.70 14.39 0.93
N ASP A 32 2.33 15.55 0.72
CA ASP A 32 3.66 15.84 1.30
C ASP A 32 3.63 15.90 2.84
N GLU A 33 2.53 16.39 3.43
CA GLU A 33 2.33 16.39 4.88
C GLU A 33 2.10 14.98 5.42
N HIS A 34 1.33 14.16 4.70
CA HIS A 34 1.21 12.73 5.04
C HIS A 34 2.56 12.02 5.03
N PHE A 35 3.37 12.21 3.97
CA PHE A 35 4.70 11.61 3.90
C PHE A 35 5.58 12.01 5.08
N ARG A 36 5.54 13.27 5.50
CA ARG A 36 6.30 13.74 6.67
C ARG A 36 5.76 13.15 7.97
N LEU A 37 4.44 13.07 8.13
CA LEU A 37 3.80 12.53 9.33
C LEU A 37 4.13 11.05 9.52
N PHE A 38 3.90 10.24 8.48
CA PHE A 38 4.18 8.80 8.51
C PHE A 38 5.68 8.52 8.59
N GLY A 39 6.50 9.31 7.89
CA GLY A 39 7.95 9.20 7.98
C GLY A 39 8.46 9.51 9.39
N ALA A 40 7.89 10.49 10.08
CA ALA A 40 8.25 10.81 11.47
C ALA A 40 7.92 9.64 12.43
N ALA A 41 6.78 8.96 12.22
CA ALA A 41 6.42 7.77 13.00
C ALA A 41 7.47 6.65 12.84
N SER A 42 8.08 6.53 11.65
CA SER A 42 9.16 5.58 11.34
C SER A 42 10.56 6.16 11.58
N ARG A 43 10.68 7.27 12.33
CA ARG A 43 11.96 7.98 12.60
C ARG A 43 12.70 8.43 11.32
N MET A 44 11.99 8.61 10.23
CA MET A 44 12.55 9.11 8.97
C MET A 44 12.55 10.63 8.96
N GLY A 45 13.67 11.25 8.57
CA GLY A 45 13.75 12.71 8.44
C GLY A 45 12.77 13.25 7.38
N ALA A 46 12.18 14.42 7.62
CA ALA A 46 11.10 15.00 6.81
C ALA A 46 11.45 15.14 5.30
N ARG A 47 12.69 15.51 4.99
CA ARG A 47 13.17 15.63 3.60
C ARG A 47 13.19 14.27 2.90
N LYS A 48 13.70 13.23 3.58
CA LYS A 48 13.78 11.86 3.09
C LYS A 48 12.36 11.29 2.90
N ALA A 49 11.49 11.43 3.90
CA ALA A 49 10.10 10.97 3.86
C ALA A 49 9.34 11.55 2.66
N ARG A 50 9.42 12.88 2.45
CA ARG A 50 8.81 13.53 1.29
C ARG A 50 9.39 13.03 -0.03
N GLY A 51 10.71 12.92 -0.14
CA GLY A 51 11.38 12.44 -1.36
C GLY A 51 10.98 11.00 -1.70
N THR A 52 10.98 10.11 -0.70
CA THR A 52 10.55 8.72 -0.85
C THR A 52 9.08 8.64 -1.24
N GLY A 53 8.18 9.34 -0.54
CA GLY A 53 6.76 9.34 -0.84
C GLY A 53 6.45 9.81 -2.26
N ARG A 54 7.09 10.88 -2.73
CA ARG A 54 6.94 11.37 -4.11
C ARG A 54 7.46 10.38 -5.15
N ARG A 55 8.58 9.72 -4.87
CA ARG A 55 9.12 8.67 -5.74
C ARG A 55 8.15 7.48 -5.82
N LEU A 56 7.64 6.99 -4.70
CA LEU A 56 6.67 5.89 -4.65
C LEU A 56 5.36 6.25 -5.36
N ALA A 57 4.85 7.47 -5.16
CA ALA A 57 3.67 7.95 -5.87
C ALA A 57 3.89 7.94 -7.39
N SER A 58 5.07 8.35 -7.85
CA SER A 58 5.43 8.31 -9.28
C SER A 58 5.47 6.88 -9.83
N LEU A 59 5.91 5.89 -9.04
CA LEU A 59 5.87 4.47 -9.40
C LEU A 59 4.44 3.93 -9.55
N LEU A 60 3.46 4.53 -8.87
CA LEU A 60 2.03 4.23 -9.01
C LEU A 60 1.33 5.11 -10.07
N GLY A 61 2.10 5.73 -10.97
CA GLY A 61 1.57 6.56 -12.04
C GLY A 61 0.91 7.86 -11.56
N TRP A 62 1.27 8.36 -10.38
CA TRP A 62 0.70 9.56 -9.81
C TRP A 62 1.76 10.55 -9.33
N ARG A 63 1.54 11.84 -9.62
CA ARG A 63 2.42 12.92 -9.14
C ARG A 63 1.65 13.88 -8.25
N PRO A 64 1.93 13.92 -6.93
CA PRO A 64 1.29 14.83 -6.01
C PRO A 64 1.47 16.29 -6.41
N ARG A 65 0.36 17.02 -6.55
CA ARG A 65 0.39 18.47 -6.82
C ARG A 65 0.56 19.22 -5.50
N ARG A 66 1.37 20.28 -5.54
CA ARG A 66 1.65 21.10 -4.37
C ARG A 66 0.39 21.80 -3.88
N GLY A 67 0.16 21.80 -2.57
CA GLY A 67 -0.96 22.51 -1.93
C GLY A 67 -2.34 21.85 -2.08
N ILE A 68 -2.46 20.73 -2.79
CA ILE A 68 -3.73 20.02 -2.91
C ILE A 68 -3.89 19.05 -1.75
N VAL A 69 -4.93 19.25 -0.94
CA VAL A 69 -5.27 18.40 0.21
C VAL A 69 -5.96 17.10 -0.21
N ALA A 70 -5.90 16.08 0.65
CA ALA A 70 -6.42 14.74 0.35
C ALA A 70 -7.92 14.71 0.07
N SER A 71 -8.72 15.62 0.63
CA SER A 71 -10.15 15.75 0.33
C SER A 71 -10.45 16.18 -1.11
N ARG A 72 -9.47 16.78 -1.80
CA ARG A 72 -9.62 17.31 -3.16
C ARG A 72 -9.05 16.38 -4.25
N ILE A 73 -8.52 15.23 -3.89
CA ILE A 73 -8.07 14.22 -4.85
C ILE A 73 -9.12 13.13 -5.03
N SER A 74 -9.11 12.45 -6.18
CA SER A 74 -10.07 11.38 -6.49
C SER A 74 -9.93 10.19 -5.52
N GLY A 75 -10.97 9.35 -5.43
CA GLY A 75 -10.95 8.13 -4.61
C GLY A 75 -9.78 7.20 -4.97
N GLY A 76 -9.59 6.91 -6.25
CA GLY A 76 -8.46 6.09 -6.71
C GLY A 76 -7.10 6.71 -6.38
N THR A 77 -6.96 8.05 -6.47
CA THR A 77 -5.72 8.72 -6.07
C THR A 77 -5.51 8.67 -4.55
N ARG A 78 -6.57 8.73 -3.73
CA ARG A 78 -6.48 8.51 -2.28
C ARG A 78 -6.03 7.09 -1.96
N GLN A 79 -6.53 6.08 -2.70
CA GLN A 79 -6.04 4.71 -2.55
C GLN A 79 -4.55 4.60 -2.90
N LYS A 80 -4.10 5.23 -3.98
CA LYS A 80 -2.66 5.30 -4.29
C LYS A 80 -1.86 5.94 -3.14
N LEU A 81 -2.40 6.99 -2.52
CA LEU A 81 -1.76 7.60 -1.34
C LEU A 81 -1.67 6.61 -0.16
N ASN A 82 -2.75 5.87 0.16
CA ASN A 82 -2.73 4.83 1.20
C ASN A 82 -1.63 3.78 0.93
N VAL A 83 -1.53 3.29 -0.31
CA VAL A 83 -0.51 2.33 -0.73
C VAL A 83 0.91 2.91 -0.57
N VAL A 84 1.12 4.17 -0.96
CA VAL A 84 2.41 4.86 -0.77
C VAL A 84 2.78 4.97 0.71
N LEU A 85 1.80 5.30 1.57
CA LEU A 85 2.04 5.42 3.01
C LEU A 85 2.37 4.08 3.64
N ALA A 86 1.70 3.00 3.21
CA ALA A 86 2.01 1.64 3.66
C ALA A 86 3.43 1.19 3.28
N GLU A 87 3.96 1.64 2.13
CA GLU A 87 5.30 1.29 1.64
C GLU A 87 6.42 2.23 2.14
N LEU A 88 6.08 3.37 2.74
CA LEU A 88 6.98 4.51 2.91
C LEU A 88 8.31 4.19 3.59
N ASP A 89 8.31 3.33 4.60
CA ASP A 89 9.50 2.95 5.39
C ASP A 89 10.09 1.59 4.99
N GLY A 90 9.61 1.00 3.90
CA GLY A 90 10.07 -0.29 3.39
C GLY A 90 9.71 -1.45 4.31
N PRO A 91 8.42 -1.75 4.51
CA PRO A 91 7.95 -2.77 5.43
C PRO A 91 8.38 -4.18 5.02
N ASP A 92 8.43 -5.07 6.02
CA ASP A 92 8.69 -6.49 5.84
C ASP A 92 7.40 -7.27 5.49
N LEU A 93 6.23 -6.71 5.88
CA LEU A 93 4.89 -7.22 5.56
C LEU A 93 3.99 -6.05 5.13
N ILE A 94 3.27 -6.20 4.05
CA ILE A 94 2.30 -5.23 3.54
C ILE A 94 0.90 -5.85 3.59
N LEU A 95 0.00 -5.19 4.30
CA LEU A 95 -1.41 -5.53 4.38
C LEU A 95 -2.21 -4.61 3.46
N LEU A 96 -2.98 -5.18 2.54
CA LEU A 96 -3.76 -4.47 1.54
C LEU A 96 -5.23 -4.86 1.69
N ASP A 97 -6.08 -3.90 2.05
CA ASP A 97 -7.52 -4.11 2.18
C ASP A 97 -8.23 -3.42 1.02
N GLU A 98 -8.57 -4.19 -0.02
CA GLU A 98 -9.17 -3.71 -1.28
C GLU A 98 -8.49 -2.46 -1.87
N SER A 99 -7.17 -2.38 -1.74
CA SER A 99 -6.38 -1.15 -1.95
C SER A 99 -6.28 -0.69 -3.41
N TYR A 100 -6.86 -1.43 -4.35
CA TYR A 100 -6.95 -1.04 -5.77
C TYR A 100 -8.38 -0.63 -6.18
N GLN A 101 -9.31 -0.57 -5.24
CA GLN A 101 -10.67 -0.15 -5.52
C GLN A 101 -10.69 1.28 -6.10
N GLY A 102 -11.34 1.45 -7.25
CA GLY A 102 -11.37 2.72 -7.97
C GLY A 102 -10.15 3.01 -8.85
N PHE A 103 -9.28 2.02 -9.06
CA PHE A 103 -8.24 2.10 -10.08
C PHE A 103 -8.85 1.83 -11.45
N ASP A 104 -8.41 2.57 -12.47
CA ASP A 104 -8.59 2.22 -13.87
C ASP A 104 -7.65 1.06 -14.25
N GLU A 105 -7.82 0.51 -15.44
CA GLU A 105 -7.05 -0.63 -15.93
C GLU A 105 -5.53 -0.36 -15.89
N ASP A 106 -5.09 0.81 -16.36
CA ASP A 106 -3.67 1.20 -16.36
C ASP A 106 -3.12 1.28 -14.93
N SER A 107 -3.87 1.90 -14.02
CA SER A 107 -3.49 1.99 -12.60
C SER A 107 -3.43 0.63 -11.93
N TYR A 108 -4.33 -0.29 -12.28
CA TYR A 108 -4.31 -1.66 -11.78
C TYR A 108 -3.06 -2.43 -12.25
N LEU A 109 -2.71 -2.33 -13.53
CA LEU A 109 -1.50 -2.97 -14.08
C LEU A 109 -0.22 -2.43 -13.43
N ILE A 110 -0.16 -1.12 -13.20
CA ILE A 110 0.96 -0.48 -12.49
C ILE A 110 1.03 -0.99 -11.04
N PHE A 111 -0.11 -1.07 -10.35
CA PHE A 111 -0.19 -1.58 -8.99
C PHE A 111 0.25 -3.05 -8.90
N ARG A 112 -0.20 -3.91 -9.83
CA ARG A 112 0.24 -5.31 -9.94
C ARG A 112 1.75 -5.40 -10.10
N SER A 113 2.34 -4.59 -10.97
CA SER A 113 3.80 -4.53 -11.12
C SER A 113 4.51 -4.13 -9.83
N GLN A 114 3.88 -3.30 -9.00
CA GLN A 114 4.42 -2.91 -7.69
C GLN A 114 4.35 -4.05 -6.68
N LEU A 115 3.27 -4.88 -6.69
CA LEU A 115 3.19 -6.09 -5.86
C LEU A 115 4.36 -7.04 -6.15
N LEU A 116 4.65 -7.30 -7.43
CA LEU A 116 5.78 -8.15 -7.83
C LEU A 116 7.12 -7.59 -7.33
N ARG A 117 7.33 -6.27 -7.41
CA ARG A 117 8.55 -5.64 -6.87
C ARG A 117 8.68 -5.81 -5.35
N TRP A 118 7.58 -5.76 -4.61
CA TRP A 118 7.62 -6.01 -3.15
C TRP A 118 8.00 -7.45 -2.85
N ARG A 119 7.38 -8.41 -3.55
CA ARG A 119 7.73 -9.82 -3.47
C ARG A 119 9.21 -10.05 -3.76
N ASP A 120 9.73 -9.50 -4.85
CA ASP A 120 11.12 -9.65 -5.28
C ASP A 120 12.12 -9.07 -4.27
N ARG A 121 11.69 -8.09 -3.47
CA ARG A 121 12.46 -7.58 -2.32
C ARG A 121 12.37 -8.49 -1.08
N GLY A 122 11.54 -9.51 -1.11
CA GLY A 122 11.27 -10.42 0.00
C GLY A 122 10.29 -9.88 1.03
N ALA A 123 9.46 -8.90 0.69
CA ALA A 123 8.36 -8.47 1.53
C ALA A 123 7.19 -9.48 1.46
N GLY A 124 6.60 -9.81 2.60
CA GLY A 124 5.32 -10.51 2.65
C GLY A 124 4.19 -9.59 2.20
N ILE A 125 3.19 -10.15 1.50
CA ILE A 125 2.01 -9.40 1.07
C ILE A 125 0.78 -10.20 1.45
N LEU A 126 -0.11 -9.57 2.23
CA LEU A 126 -1.44 -10.09 2.51
C LEU A 126 -2.46 -9.14 1.89
N MET A 127 -3.24 -9.62 0.94
CA MET A 127 -4.26 -8.83 0.28
C MET A 127 -5.65 -9.41 0.52
N ILE A 128 -6.57 -8.59 1.00
CA ILE A 128 -7.99 -8.88 1.09
C ILE A 128 -8.64 -8.32 -0.17
N THR A 129 -9.36 -9.17 -0.90
CA THR A 129 -10.04 -8.79 -2.13
C THR A 129 -11.24 -9.69 -2.39
N HIS A 130 -12.26 -9.13 -3.04
CA HIS A 130 -13.38 -9.87 -3.61
C HIS A 130 -13.22 -10.11 -5.13
N MET A 131 -12.16 -9.56 -5.73
CA MET A 131 -11.86 -9.72 -7.16
C MET A 131 -10.72 -10.72 -7.33
N LEU A 132 -11.05 -11.89 -7.88
CA LEU A 132 -10.12 -13.00 -8.10
C LEU A 132 -9.58 -12.98 -9.54
N HIS A 133 -8.98 -11.88 -9.95
CA HIS A 133 -8.30 -11.79 -11.24
C HIS A 133 -6.81 -12.08 -11.08
N ASP A 134 -6.23 -12.81 -12.04
CA ASP A 134 -4.80 -13.07 -12.14
C ASP A 134 -4.18 -13.76 -10.91
N LEU A 135 -4.76 -14.92 -10.52
CA LEU A 135 -4.29 -15.72 -9.39
C LEU A 135 -2.94 -16.41 -9.62
N ASP A 136 -2.44 -16.43 -10.85
CA ASP A 136 -1.22 -17.16 -11.23
C ASP A 136 0.06 -16.66 -10.51
N ASP A 137 0.05 -15.40 -10.06
CA ASP A 137 1.16 -14.79 -9.33
C ASP A 137 1.04 -14.90 -7.80
N ILE A 138 0.05 -15.67 -7.30
CA ILE A 138 -0.31 -15.76 -5.89
C ILE A 138 0.10 -17.11 -5.33
N ASP A 139 0.92 -17.11 -4.27
CA ASP A 139 1.40 -18.34 -3.66
C ASP A 139 0.29 -19.10 -2.90
N HIS A 140 -0.60 -18.38 -2.22
CA HIS A 140 -1.68 -18.97 -1.42
C HIS A 140 -2.96 -18.13 -1.49
N VAL A 141 -4.09 -18.79 -1.71
CA VAL A 141 -5.44 -18.21 -1.66
C VAL A 141 -6.21 -18.83 -0.50
N ILE A 142 -6.80 -17.99 0.33
CA ILE A 142 -7.71 -18.42 1.41
C ILE A 142 -9.07 -17.81 1.10
N GLU A 143 -10.07 -18.66 0.83
CA GLU A 143 -11.44 -18.24 0.67
C GLU A 143 -12.13 -18.18 2.03
N LEU A 144 -12.74 -17.02 2.33
CA LEU A 144 -13.55 -16.84 3.52
C LEU A 144 -15.02 -16.99 3.12
N HIS A 145 -15.67 -18.02 3.61
CA HIS A 145 -17.10 -18.19 3.46
C HIS A 145 -17.83 -17.55 4.65
N PRO A 146 -19.00 -16.91 4.46
CA PRO A 146 -19.84 -16.53 5.58
C PRO A 146 -20.13 -17.80 6.39
N GLY A 147 -19.89 -17.75 7.70
CA GLY A 147 -20.21 -18.88 8.56
C GLY A 147 -21.68 -19.22 8.40
N GLU A 148 -22.01 -20.49 8.17
CA GLU A 148 -23.36 -20.97 8.38
C GLU A 148 -23.63 -20.72 9.87
N ASP A 149 -24.68 -19.95 10.18
CA ASP A 149 -25.10 -19.69 11.56
C ASP A 149 -25.32 -21.05 12.24
N LEU A 150 -24.51 -21.31 13.30
CA LEU A 150 -24.68 -22.44 14.20
C LEU A 150 -25.84 -22.13 15.16
#